data_b1ecf2e36025be3e67e1067f6c4061be
#
_entry.id   b1ecf2e36025be3e67e1067f6c4061be
#
_cell.length_a   1.000
_cell.length_b   1.000
_cell.length_c   1.000
_cell.angle_alpha   90.00
_cell.angle_beta   90.00
_cell.angle_gamma   90.00
#
_symmetry.space_group_name_H-M   'P 1'
#
loop_
_entity.id
_entity.type
_entity.pdbx_description
1 polymer ?
#
loop_
_entity_poly.entity_id
_entity_poly.type
_entity_poly.pdbx_seq_one_letter_code
_entity_poly.pdbx_strand_id
1 'polypeptide(L)'
;MSREVVVVSAVRTAIGTFGGALKDVAPTELAAQVVRESLKRASVSGEDVGHVVFGHVVNTEPKDMYLSRVAAINGGCSQGTPAFNVNRLCGSGLQAIVSAAQAILLGDTDIAIAGGAENMSRAPYASLGSRWGVRMGDTKLIDMMMGALHDPFQNIHMGITAENIAAKWGITRQDQDKLAVESHNRAERATKAGYFKEQILPIMLRSRKGEVAFDLDEHFRPSCSLEDLAKLKPAFIKENGTVTAGNASGINDAAAALVLMERKVALQRGLQPMARLVAYAHAGVDPQYMGIGPVPATQKALLKAGLTVNDLDVIEANEAFAAQACAVTRDLGLDPVKVNPNGSGISLGHPIGATGALITVKALYELQRIQGRYALVTMCIGGGQGIAAIFERLG
;
A
#
# COMPACT_ATOMS: atom_id res chain seq x y z
N MET A 1 -8.63 -29.35 13.24
CA MET A 1 -8.36 -27.95 13.72
C MET A 1 -8.19 -27.08 12.49
N SER A 2 -8.81 -25.89 12.47
CA SER A 2 -8.65 -24.94 11.37
C SER A 2 -7.21 -24.42 11.32
N ARG A 3 -6.67 -24.24 10.09
CA ARG A 3 -5.36 -23.61 9.89
C ARG A 3 -5.44 -22.12 10.27
N GLU A 4 -4.36 -21.59 10.81
CA GLU A 4 -4.22 -20.16 11.13
C GLU A 4 -3.01 -19.59 10.40
N VAL A 5 -3.13 -18.37 9.90
CA VAL A 5 -2.04 -17.70 9.18
C VAL A 5 -1.40 -16.65 10.09
N VAL A 6 -0.09 -16.76 10.24
CA VAL A 6 0.73 -15.79 10.98
C VAL A 6 1.73 -15.10 10.09
N VAL A 7 2.13 -13.89 10.46
CA VAL A 7 3.22 -13.13 9.84
C VAL A 7 4.46 -13.35 10.69
N VAL A 8 5.52 -13.89 10.10
CA VAL A 8 6.78 -14.16 10.79
C VAL A 8 7.85 -13.13 10.49
N SER A 9 7.74 -12.43 9.38
CA SER A 9 8.58 -11.25 9.09
C SER A 9 7.85 -10.27 8.20
N ALA A 10 8.26 -8.99 8.26
CA ALA A 10 7.74 -7.93 7.44
C ALA A 10 8.83 -6.89 7.17
N VAL A 11 8.93 -6.41 5.93
CA VAL A 11 9.94 -5.43 5.52
C VAL A 11 9.42 -4.58 4.36
N ARG A 12 9.87 -3.33 4.28
CA ARG A 12 9.60 -2.42 3.18
C ARG A 12 10.85 -1.66 2.75
N THR A 13 10.86 -1.12 1.56
CA THR A 13 11.80 -0.05 1.20
C THR A 13 11.35 1.27 1.82
N ALA A 14 12.21 2.26 1.83
CA ALA A 14 11.74 3.65 1.90
C ALA A 14 10.90 3.96 0.65
N ILE A 15 10.04 4.97 0.75
CA ILE A 15 9.12 5.38 -0.33
C ILE A 15 9.75 6.55 -1.08
N GLY A 16 10.01 6.35 -2.38
CA GLY A 16 10.52 7.37 -3.28
C GLY A 16 9.41 8.28 -3.80
N THR A 17 9.74 9.54 -4.10
CA THR A 17 8.84 10.47 -4.79
C THR A 17 8.89 10.25 -6.30
N PHE A 18 7.89 10.80 -7.01
CA PHE A 18 7.88 10.80 -8.47
C PHE A 18 9.14 11.48 -9.04
N GLY A 19 9.88 10.73 -9.86
CA GLY A 19 11.16 11.19 -10.40
C GLY A 19 12.30 11.28 -9.37
N GLY A 20 12.10 10.76 -8.14
CA GLY A 20 13.05 10.77 -7.05
C GLY A 20 14.11 9.67 -7.10
N ALA A 21 14.60 9.25 -5.94
CA ALA A 21 15.73 8.34 -5.82
C ALA A 21 15.51 6.96 -6.46
N LEU A 22 14.29 6.44 -6.42
CA LEU A 22 13.95 5.11 -6.95
C LEU A 22 13.53 5.10 -8.43
N LYS A 23 13.44 6.23 -9.11
CA LYS A 23 12.91 6.35 -10.47
C LYS A 23 13.51 5.39 -11.50
N ASP A 24 14.79 5.06 -11.36
CA ASP A 24 15.52 4.21 -12.31
C ASP A 24 15.60 2.73 -11.86
N VAL A 25 15.06 2.39 -10.68
CA VAL A 25 15.10 1.02 -10.14
C VAL A 25 13.86 0.26 -10.58
N ALA A 26 14.03 -0.87 -11.27
CA ALA A 26 12.91 -1.67 -11.72
C ALA A 26 12.08 -2.22 -10.54
N PRO A 27 10.73 -2.27 -10.64
CA PRO A 27 9.91 -2.80 -9.57
C PRO A 27 10.21 -4.28 -9.27
N THR A 28 10.64 -5.05 -10.27
CA THR A 28 11.10 -6.44 -10.09
C THR A 28 12.37 -6.54 -9.24
N GLU A 29 13.27 -5.54 -9.33
CA GLU A 29 14.49 -5.47 -8.53
C GLU A 29 14.17 -5.13 -7.07
N LEU A 30 13.33 -4.10 -6.85
CA LEU A 30 12.86 -3.75 -5.51
C LEU A 30 12.15 -4.94 -4.85
N ALA A 31 11.27 -5.62 -5.59
CA ALA A 31 10.55 -6.79 -5.10
C ALA A 31 11.51 -7.94 -4.69
N ALA A 32 12.52 -8.24 -5.51
CA ALA A 32 13.51 -9.27 -5.19
C ALA A 32 14.33 -8.94 -3.93
N GLN A 33 14.67 -7.67 -3.72
CA GLN A 33 15.41 -7.24 -2.53
C GLN A 33 14.59 -7.41 -1.25
N VAL A 34 13.32 -6.99 -1.25
CA VAL A 34 12.44 -7.16 -0.08
C VAL A 34 12.09 -8.64 0.16
N VAL A 35 11.97 -9.48 -0.87
CA VAL A 35 11.82 -10.94 -0.72
C VAL A 35 13.03 -11.53 0.00
N ARG A 36 14.24 -11.25 -0.48
CA ARG A 36 15.48 -11.75 0.12
C ARG A 36 15.60 -11.34 1.60
N GLU A 37 15.34 -10.07 1.89
CA GLU A 37 15.42 -9.57 3.26
C GLU A 37 14.32 -10.14 4.14
N SER A 38 13.10 -10.33 3.63
CA SER A 38 12.01 -10.94 4.40
C SER A 38 12.30 -12.38 4.79
N LEU A 39 12.88 -13.18 3.89
CA LEU A 39 13.35 -14.53 4.17
C LEU A 39 14.45 -14.55 5.24
N LYS A 40 15.44 -13.67 5.11
CA LYS A 40 16.53 -13.54 6.08
C LYS A 40 16.00 -13.20 7.47
N ARG A 41 15.09 -12.21 7.59
CA ARG A 41 14.48 -11.83 8.88
C ARG A 41 13.63 -12.94 9.48
N ALA A 42 12.95 -13.72 8.64
CA ALA A 42 12.17 -14.88 9.07
C ALA A 42 13.03 -16.09 9.44
N SER A 43 14.32 -16.09 9.11
CA SER A 43 15.18 -17.29 9.19
C SER A 43 14.57 -18.50 8.43
N VAL A 44 13.98 -18.23 7.26
CA VAL A 44 13.31 -19.21 6.40
C VAL A 44 14.14 -19.40 5.12
N SER A 45 14.37 -20.65 4.73
CA SER A 45 14.99 -20.97 3.45
C SER A 45 14.03 -20.68 2.30
N GLY A 46 14.53 -20.15 1.20
CA GLY A 46 13.72 -19.98 -0.02
C GLY A 46 13.20 -21.30 -0.60
N GLU A 47 13.86 -22.44 -0.30
CA GLU A 47 13.39 -23.78 -0.67
C GLU A 47 12.09 -24.19 0.04
N ASP A 48 11.82 -23.62 1.20
CA ASP A 48 10.60 -23.90 1.99
C ASP A 48 9.39 -23.12 1.52
N VAL A 49 9.56 -22.12 0.64
CA VAL A 49 8.48 -21.23 0.17
C VAL A 49 7.67 -21.93 -0.91
N GLY A 50 6.41 -22.23 -0.61
CA GLY A 50 5.52 -22.90 -1.56
C GLY A 50 4.72 -21.97 -2.46
N HIS A 51 4.67 -20.63 -2.17
CA HIS A 51 3.95 -19.68 -3.03
C HIS A 51 4.42 -18.24 -2.84
N VAL A 52 4.40 -17.44 -3.92
CA VAL A 52 4.72 -16.00 -3.87
C VAL A 52 3.66 -15.18 -4.60
N VAL A 53 3.11 -14.16 -3.93
CA VAL A 53 2.09 -13.27 -4.50
C VAL A 53 2.50 -11.80 -4.28
N PHE A 54 2.56 -11.03 -5.36
CA PHE A 54 2.83 -9.58 -5.28
C PHE A 54 1.73 -8.75 -5.94
N GLY A 55 1.37 -7.66 -5.28
CA GLY A 55 0.59 -6.59 -5.87
C GLY A 55 1.42 -5.76 -6.83
N HIS A 56 0.91 -5.56 -8.05
CA HIS A 56 1.53 -4.73 -9.07
C HIS A 56 0.46 -4.25 -10.04
N VAL A 57 0.47 -2.97 -10.41
CA VAL A 57 -0.61 -2.36 -11.20
C VAL A 57 -0.11 -1.93 -12.57
N VAL A 58 0.97 -1.17 -12.64
CA VAL A 58 1.46 -0.58 -13.90
C VAL A 58 2.77 -1.25 -14.29
N ASN A 59 2.70 -2.11 -15.32
CA ASN A 59 3.90 -2.71 -15.88
C ASN A 59 4.78 -1.63 -16.53
N THR A 60 6.01 -1.47 -16.05
CA THR A 60 6.97 -0.47 -16.56
C THR A 60 7.81 -1.00 -17.71
N GLU A 61 7.95 -2.32 -17.77
CA GLU A 61 8.66 -3.06 -18.80
C GLU A 61 8.07 -4.47 -18.95
N PRO A 62 8.35 -5.21 -20.04
CA PRO A 62 7.76 -6.55 -20.26
C PRO A 62 8.02 -7.55 -19.12
N LYS A 63 9.13 -7.43 -18.40
CA LYS A 63 9.51 -8.29 -17.30
C LYS A 63 8.55 -8.20 -16.11
N ASP A 64 7.87 -7.08 -15.95
CA ASP A 64 6.94 -6.84 -14.84
C ASP A 64 5.67 -7.69 -14.93
N MET A 65 5.33 -8.20 -16.14
CA MET A 65 4.27 -9.20 -16.30
C MET A 65 4.54 -10.46 -15.45
N TYR A 66 5.79 -10.71 -15.11
CA TYR A 66 6.27 -11.83 -14.29
C TYR A 66 6.79 -11.37 -12.93
N LEU A 67 6.41 -10.20 -12.44
CA LEU A 67 7.03 -9.55 -11.27
C LEU A 67 7.16 -10.48 -10.08
N SER A 68 6.10 -11.15 -9.67
CA SER A 68 6.12 -12.08 -8.52
C SER A 68 7.07 -13.25 -8.74
N ARG A 69 7.12 -13.80 -9.97
CA ARG A 69 8.01 -14.90 -10.30
C ARG A 69 9.47 -14.44 -10.32
N VAL A 70 9.74 -13.28 -10.90
CA VAL A 70 11.09 -12.67 -10.90
C VAL A 70 11.53 -12.35 -9.48
N ALA A 71 10.65 -11.78 -8.66
CA ALA A 71 10.91 -11.51 -7.25
C ALA A 71 11.22 -12.79 -6.46
N ALA A 72 10.46 -13.86 -6.68
CA ALA A 72 10.70 -15.16 -6.05
C ALA A 72 12.09 -15.70 -6.38
N ILE A 73 12.42 -15.86 -7.65
CA ILE A 73 13.69 -16.45 -8.09
C ILE A 73 14.88 -15.59 -7.69
N ASN A 74 14.84 -14.29 -8.01
CA ASN A 74 15.94 -13.38 -7.70
C ASN A 74 16.03 -13.07 -6.19
N GLY A 75 14.95 -13.29 -5.44
CA GLY A 75 14.89 -13.17 -3.99
C GLY A 75 15.43 -14.41 -3.26
N GLY A 76 15.67 -15.51 -3.97
CA GLY A 76 16.28 -16.73 -3.43
C GLY A 76 15.29 -17.87 -3.15
N CYS A 77 14.06 -17.79 -3.67
CA CYS A 77 13.15 -18.94 -3.63
C CYS A 77 13.54 -20.01 -4.64
N SER A 78 13.07 -21.22 -4.41
CA SER A 78 13.27 -22.38 -5.28
C SER A 78 12.67 -22.15 -6.68
N GLN A 79 13.26 -22.77 -7.69
CA GLN A 79 12.66 -22.83 -9.02
C GLN A 79 11.29 -23.55 -9.04
N GLY A 80 11.04 -24.41 -8.06
CA GLY A 80 9.75 -25.07 -7.86
C GLY A 80 8.65 -24.17 -7.31
N THR A 81 8.96 -22.99 -6.75
CA THR A 81 8.00 -22.09 -6.11
C THR A 81 7.12 -21.38 -7.13
N PRO A 82 5.81 -21.66 -7.22
CA PRO A 82 4.89 -20.91 -8.10
C PRO A 82 4.67 -19.47 -7.61
N ALA A 83 4.32 -18.59 -8.55
CA ALA A 83 4.06 -17.20 -8.22
C ALA A 83 3.07 -16.56 -9.20
N PHE A 84 2.28 -15.59 -8.73
CA PHE A 84 1.44 -14.76 -9.60
C PHE A 84 1.36 -13.30 -9.13
N ASN A 85 1.13 -12.39 -10.08
CA ASN A 85 0.84 -11.00 -9.80
C ASN A 85 -0.67 -10.83 -9.53
N VAL A 86 -1.02 -9.92 -8.61
CA VAL A 86 -2.39 -9.50 -8.42
C VAL A 86 -2.54 -8.01 -8.67
N ASN A 87 -3.57 -7.65 -9.45
CA ASN A 87 -3.96 -6.27 -9.68
C ASN A 87 -5.38 -6.05 -9.15
N ARG A 88 -5.49 -5.33 -8.07
CA ARG A 88 -6.72 -4.75 -7.50
C ARG A 88 -6.47 -3.25 -7.25
N LEU A 89 -5.79 -2.58 -8.19
CA LEU A 89 -5.37 -1.18 -8.07
C LEU A 89 -4.75 -0.90 -6.69
N CYS A 90 -5.19 0.15 -6.00
CA CYS A 90 -4.66 0.55 -4.70
C CYS A 90 -4.66 -0.57 -3.65
N GLY A 91 -5.57 -1.54 -3.76
CA GLY A 91 -5.69 -2.67 -2.83
C GLY A 91 -4.78 -3.87 -3.13
N SER A 92 -3.96 -3.82 -4.19
CA SER A 92 -3.20 -4.99 -4.68
C SER A 92 -2.25 -5.58 -3.64
N GLY A 93 -1.51 -4.76 -2.91
CA GLY A 93 -0.58 -5.24 -1.88
C GLY A 93 -1.27 -5.96 -0.72
N LEU A 94 -2.42 -5.46 -0.27
CA LEU A 94 -3.22 -6.14 0.76
C LEU A 94 -3.93 -7.37 0.20
N GLN A 95 -4.38 -7.32 -1.07
CA GLN A 95 -4.92 -8.50 -1.75
C GLN A 95 -3.87 -9.60 -1.90
N ALA A 96 -2.61 -9.26 -2.16
CA ALA A 96 -1.53 -10.23 -2.23
C ALA A 96 -1.39 -10.99 -0.89
N ILE A 97 -1.44 -10.27 0.24
CA ILE A 97 -1.43 -10.87 1.58
C ILE A 97 -2.64 -11.80 1.77
N VAL A 98 -3.84 -11.35 1.39
CA VAL A 98 -5.06 -12.17 1.47
C VAL A 98 -4.95 -13.42 0.59
N SER A 99 -4.47 -13.31 -0.65
CA SER A 99 -4.36 -14.43 -1.57
C SER A 99 -3.32 -15.46 -1.11
N ALA A 100 -2.18 -15.02 -0.59
CA ALA A 100 -1.17 -15.91 0.00
C ALA A 100 -1.71 -16.59 1.27
N ALA A 101 -2.45 -15.85 2.12
CA ALA A 101 -3.11 -16.43 3.29
C ALA A 101 -4.15 -17.48 2.91
N GLN A 102 -4.92 -17.26 1.84
CA GLN A 102 -5.88 -18.24 1.32
C GLN A 102 -5.20 -19.54 0.90
N ALA A 103 -4.06 -19.47 0.19
CA ALA A 103 -3.29 -20.68 -0.18
C ALA A 103 -2.84 -21.46 1.06
N ILE A 104 -2.42 -20.77 2.13
CA ILE A 104 -2.07 -21.43 3.41
C ILE A 104 -3.32 -22.03 4.06
N LEU A 105 -4.42 -21.31 4.15
CA LEU A 105 -5.66 -21.77 4.79
C LEU A 105 -6.26 -23.00 4.08
N LEU A 106 -6.15 -23.05 2.74
CA LEU A 106 -6.62 -24.19 1.94
C LEU A 106 -5.66 -25.40 1.98
N GLY A 107 -4.44 -25.20 2.46
CA GLY A 107 -3.43 -26.27 2.56
C GLY A 107 -2.58 -26.46 1.31
N ASP A 108 -2.63 -25.54 0.34
CA ASP A 108 -1.80 -25.58 -0.86
C ASP A 108 -0.32 -25.41 -0.52
N THR A 109 -0.02 -24.65 0.55
CA THR A 109 1.32 -24.44 1.09
C THR A 109 1.28 -24.16 2.60
N ASP A 110 2.40 -24.32 3.28
CA ASP A 110 2.57 -23.93 4.68
C ASP A 110 3.27 -22.56 4.82
N ILE A 111 4.05 -22.16 3.80
CA ILE A 111 4.83 -20.91 3.82
C ILE A 111 4.62 -20.19 2.49
N ALA A 112 4.24 -18.92 2.57
CA ALA A 112 4.08 -18.08 1.40
C ALA A 112 4.71 -16.70 1.64
N ILE A 113 5.16 -16.06 0.56
CA ILE A 113 5.57 -14.65 0.58
C ILE A 113 4.49 -13.83 -0.10
N ALA A 114 4.08 -12.76 0.57
CA ALA A 114 3.16 -11.78 0.03
C ALA A 114 3.79 -10.39 0.04
N GLY A 115 3.48 -9.58 -0.96
CA GLY A 115 4.04 -8.24 -1.01
C GLY A 115 3.38 -7.35 -2.04
N GLY A 116 4.06 -6.28 -2.37
CA GLY A 116 3.72 -5.39 -3.47
C GLY A 116 4.93 -4.60 -3.89
N ALA A 117 5.02 -4.28 -5.17
CA ALA A 117 6.06 -3.41 -5.71
C ALA A 117 5.47 -2.55 -6.81
N GLU A 118 5.78 -1.28 -6.78
CA GLU A 118 5.34 -0.31 -7.77
C GLU A 118 6.42 0.72 -8.02
N ASN A 119 6.65 1.04 -9.29
CA ASN A 119 7.44 2.20 -9.67
C ASN A 119 6.61 3.06 -10.62
N MET A 120 5.87 4.03 -10.08
CA MET A 120 5.00 4.90 -10.85
C MET A 120 5.80 5.91 -11.68
N SER A 121 7.06 6.22 -11.28
CA SER A 121 7.97 7.07 -12.03
C SER A 121 8.33 6.48 -13.40
N ARG A 122 8.24 5.15 -13.57
CA ARG A 122 8.56 4.43 -14.81
C ARG A 122 7.34 4.07 -15.64
N ALA A 123 6.15 4.52 -15.26
CA ALA A 123 4.93 4.19 -15.99
C ALA A 123 5.03 4.52 -17.48
N PRO A 124 4.74 3.58 -18.39
CA PRO A 124 4.95 3.76 -19.82
C PRO A 124 3.83 4.55 -20.46
N TYR A 125 4.12 5.05 -21.66
CA TYR A 125 3.11 5.50 -22.60
C TYR A 125 2.77 4.38 -23.59
N ALA A 126 1.48 4.13 -23.85
CA ALA A 126 1.00 3.11 -24.76
C ALA A 126 0.42 3.72 -26.05
N SER A 127 0.75 3.14 -27.20
CA SER A 127 0.12 3.45 -28.48
C SER A 127 -0.80 2.30 -28.89
N LEU A 128 -2.11 2.48 -28.81
CA LEU A 128 -3.09 1.43 -29.06
C LEU A 128 -3.19 1.04 -30.54
N GLY A 129 -2.90 1.98 -31.45
CA GLY A 129 -3.01 1.75 -32.89
C GLY A 129 -1.75 1.19 -33.57
N SER A 130 -0.59 1.26 -32.92
CA SER A 130 0.71 1.00 -33.56
C SER A 130 0.91 -0.44 -34.01
N ARG A 131 0.26 -1.43 -33.40
CA ARG A 131 0.41 -2.85 -33.77
C ARG A 131 0.00 -3.14 -35.22
N TRP A 132 -0.99 -2.44 -35.74
CA TRP A 132 -1.53 -2.64 -37.08
C TRP A 132 -1.09 -1.55 -38.05
N GLY A 133 -0.19 -0.66 -37.63
CA GLY A 133 0.29 0.50 -38.36
C GLY A 133 -0.66 1.69 -38.28
N VAL A 134 -0.10 2.86 -38.45
CA VAL A 134 -0.84 4.13 -38.58
C VAL A 134 -0.81 4.48 -40.09
N ARG A 135 -1.93 4.26 -40.78
CA ARG A 135 -1.97 4.44 -42.28
C ARG A 135 -1.89 5.90 -42.66
N MET A 136 -2.50 6.81 -41.90
CA MET A 136 -2.54 8.25 -42.19
C MET A 136 -2.95 9.03 -40.94
N GLY A 137 -2.35 10.20 -40.71
CA GLY A 137 -2.63 11.10 -39.60
C GLY A 137 -1.84 10.79 -38.34
N ASP A 138 -2.11 11.55 -37.27
CA ASP A 138 -1.41 11.46 -36.02
C ASP A 138 -1.85 10.23 -35.21
N THR A 139 -0.94 9.71 -34.35
CA THR A 139 -1.25 8.71 -33.31
C THR A 139 -1.12 9.33 -31.93
N LYS A 140 -1.96 8.87 -30.99
CA LYS A 140 -1.90 9.30 -29.60
C LYS A 140 -1.10 8.31 -28.77
N LEU A 141 -0.30 8.83 -27.85
CA LEU A 141 0.29 8.08 -26.74
C LEU A 141 -0.58 8.29 -25.50
N ILE A 142 -0.94 7.19 -24.84
CA ILE A 142 -1.75 7.19 -23.62
C ILE A 142 -0.83 6.96 -22.44
N ASP A 143 -0.86 7.87 -21.46
CA ASP A 143 -0.14 7.71 -20.20
C ASP A 143 -0.82 6.62 -19.36
N MET A 144 -0.12 5.50 -19.15
CA MET A 144 -0.65 4.35 -18.41
C MET A 144 -0.76 4.60 -16.90
N MET A 145 0.03 5.54 -16.35
CA MET A 145 -0.14 5.99 -14.98
C MET A 145 -1.46 6.75 -14.83
N MET A 146 -1.74 7.70 -15.72
CA MET A 146 -3.01 8.40 -15.74
C MET A 146 -4.18 7.43 -15.99
N GLY A 147 -3.98 6.38 -16.79
CA GLY A 147 -4.96 5.31 -16.98
C GLY A 147 -5.35 4.62 -15.67
N ALA A 148 -4.38 4.33 -14.80
CA ALA A 148 -4.63 3.73 -13.49
C ALA A 148 -5.31 4.70 -12.50
N LEU A 149 -5.23 6.01 -12.73
CA LEU A 149 -5.81 7.07 -11.89
C LEU A 149 -7.15 7.61 -12.43
N HIS A 150 -7.72 7.01 -13.48
CA HIS A 150 -9.04 7.35 -14.01
C HIS A 150 -10.06 6.25 -13.73
N ASP A 151 -11.26 6.68 -13.38
CA ASP A 151 -12.41 5.80 -13.27
C ASP A 151 -12.85 5.35 -14.66
N PRO A 152 -12.98 4.02 -14.92
CA PRO A 152 -13.31 3.53 -16.25
C PRO A 152 -14.78 3.69 -16.62
N PHE A 153 -15.68 3.92 -15.65
CA PHE A 153 -17.12 4.01 -15.87
C PHE A 153 -17.54 5.43 -16.28
N GLN A 154 -16.93 6.45 -15.69
CA GLN A 154 -17.26 7.86 -15.94
C GLN A 154 -16.13 8.63 -16.61
N ASN A 155 -14.98 8.00 -16.78
CA ASN A 155 -13.77 8.61 -17.36
C ASN A 155 -13.37 9.91 -16.63
N ILE A 156 -13.44 9.88 -15.30
CA ILE A 156 -13.02 10.98 -14.42
C ILE A 156 -11.77 10.59 -13.63
N HIS A 157 -10.92 11.57 -13.35
CA HIS A 157 -9.76 11.36 -12.49
C HIS A 157 -10.18 11.03 -11.05
N MET A 158 -9.42 10.18 -10.34
CA MET A 158 -9.71 9.81 -8.94
C MET A 158 -9.85 11.03 -8.01
N GLY A 159 -9.17 12.14 -8.30
CA GLY A 159 -9.33 13.40 -7.58
C GLY A 159 -10.75 14.01 -7.70
N ILE A 160 -11.46 13.79 -8.82
CA ILE A 160 -12.87 14.18 -8.94
C ILE A 160 -13.74 13.33 -8.02
N THR A 161 -13.46 12.05 -7.85
CA THR A 161 -14.19 11.21 -6.88
C THR A 161 -13.99 11.71 -5.44
N ALA A 162 -12.82 12.27 -5.13
CA ALA A 162 -12.54 12.90 -3.84
C ALA A 162 -13.32 14.22 -3.66
N GLU A 163 -13.44 15.05 -4.71
CA GLU A 163 -14.31 16.23 -4.69
C GLU A 163 -15.78 15.86 -4.52
N ASN A 164 -16.25 14.78 -5.17
CA ASN A 164 -17.60 14.25 -4.96
C ASN A 164 -17.84 13.86 -3.51
N ILE A 165 -16.87 13.22 -2.86
CA ILE A 165 -16.95 12.89 -1.43
C ILE A 165 -16.96 14.16 -0.58
N ALA A 166 -16.09 15.12 -0.85
CA ALA A 166 -16.05 16.39 -0.13
C ALA A 166 -17.42 17.07 -0.16
N ALA A 167 -18.04 17.17 -1.33
CA ALA A 167 -19.36 17.77 -1.51
C ALA A 167 -20.46 16.99 -0.78
N LYS A 168 -20.53 15.65 -0.96
CA LYS A 168 -21.61 14.82 -0.41
C LYS A 168 -21.52 14.68 1.11
N TRP A 169 -20.31 14.58 1.66
CA TRP A 169 -20.09 14.44 3.10
C TRP A 169 -19.87 15.79 3.82
N GLY A 170 -19.93 16.93 3.10
CA GLY A 170 -19.76 18.25 3.68
C GLY A 170 -18.36 18.45 4.28
N ILE A 171 -17.33 17.89 3.66
CA ILE A 171 -15.93 18.00 4.12
C ILE A 171 -15.31 19.23 3.46
N THR A 172 -14.95 20.20 4.28
CA THR A 172 -14.41 21.47 3.80
C THR A 172 -12.94 21.34 3.36
N ARG A 173 -12.47 22.33 2.59
CA ARG A 173 -11.04 22.47 2.28
C ARG A 173 -10.19 22.53 3.55
N GLN A 174 -10.68 23.24 4.57
CA GLN A 174 -9.96 23.39 5.84
C GLN A 174 -9.84 22.06 6.60
N ASP A 175 -10.87 21.21 6.57
CA ASP A 175 -10.81 19.90 7.20
C ASP A 175 -9.76 19.02 6.52
N GLN A 176 -9.70 19.06 5.19
CA GLN A 176 -8.74 18.32 4.38
C GLN A 176 -7.30 18.80 4.65
N ASP A 177 -7.07 20.11 4.68
CA ASP A 177 -5.74 20.67 4.95
C ASP A 177 -5.28 20.37 6.38
N LYS A 178 -6.18 20.39 7.39
CA LYS A 178 -5.86 19.98 8.77
C LYS A 178 -5.39 18.54 8.85
N LEU A 179 -6.09 17.62 8.19
CA LEU A 179 -5.70 16.22 8.15
C LEU A 179 -4.33 16.06 7.45
N ALA A 180 -4.11 16.77 6.35
CA ALA A 180 -2.85 16.70 5.60
C ALA A 180 -1.66 17.21 6.43
N VAL A 181 -1.80 18.34 7.12
CA VAL A 181 -0.77 18.86 8.05
C VAL A 181 -0.47 17.86 9.13
N GLU A 182 -1.50 17.29 9.76
CA GLU A 182 -1.31 16.29 10.81
C GLU A 182 -0.60 15.03 10.28
N SER A 183 -0.94 14.56 9.07
CA SER A 183 -0.26 13.43 8.42
C SER A 183 1.24 13.71 8.25
N HIS A 184 1.62 14.88 7.73
CA HIS A 184 3.03 15.28 7.58
C HIS A 184 3.74 15.39 8.93
N ASN A 185 3.13 16.02 9.92
CA ASN A 185 3.70 16.18 11.27
C ASN A 185 3.92 14.81 11.96
N ARG A 186 3.01 13.86 11.76
CA ARG A 186 3.16 12.48 12.25
C ARG A 186 4.31 11.75 11.57
N ALA A 187 4.44 11.87 10.25
CA ALA A 187 5.54 11.27 9.50
C ALA A 187 6.90 11.86 9.93
N GLU A 188 6.99 13.18 10.09
CA GLU A 188 8.19 13.85 10.55
C GLU A 188 8.58 13.40 11.97
N ARG A 189 7.62 13.36 12.89
CA ARG A 189 7.83 12.89 14.27
C ARG A 189 8.31 11.43 14.30
N ALA A 190 7.64 10.55 13.56
CA ALA A 190 7.99 9.13 13.50
C ALA A 190 9.38 8.91 12.90
N THR A 191 9.73 9.67 11.87
CA THR A 191 11.06 9.65 11.24
C THR A 191 12.14 10.09 12.23
N LYS A 192 11.95 11.23 12.90
CA LYS A 192 12.90 11.75 13.92
C LYS A 192 13.06 10.81 15.11
N ALA A 193 11.98 10.13 15.50
CA ALA A 193 11.98 9.15 16.60
C ALA A 193 12.54 7.77 16.16
N GLY A 194 12.83 7.56 14.87
CA GLY A 194 13.38 6.31 14.36
C GLY A 194 12.37 5.16 14.26
N TYR A 195 11.06 5.42 14.29
CA TYR A 195 10.02 4.37 14.27
C TYR A 195 10.00 3.55 12.97
N PHE A 196 10.57 4.09 11.89
CA PHE A 196 10.65 3.40 10.60
C PHE A 196 11.95 2.60 10.40
N LYS A 197 12.94 2.79 11.26
CA LYS A 197 14.29 2.27 11.05
C LYS A 197 14.33 0.75 10.90
N GLU A 198 13.62 0.02 11.75
CA GLU A 198 13.63 -1.44 11.73
C GLU A 198 12.82 -2.03 10.57
N GLN A 199 11.82 -1.32 10.06
CA GLN A 199 10.97 -1.80 8.99
C GLN A 199 11.54 -1.53 7.59
N ILE A 200 12.46 -0.56 7.45
CA ILE A 200 13.03 -0.16 6.16
C ILE A 200 14.29 -1.00 5.83
N LEU A 201 14.29 -1.56 4.63
CA LEU A 201 15.48 -2.10 3.97
C LEU A 201 16.16 -0.98 3.20
N PRO A 202 17.40 -0.58 3.52
CA PRO A 202 18.16 0.35 2.71
C PRO A 202 18.41 -0.19 1.30
N ILE A 203 18.07 0.60 0.27
CA ILE A 203 18.35 0.28 -1.13
C ILE A 203 19.64 1.00 -1.53
N MET A 204 20.66 0.24 -1.95
CA MET A 204 21.94 0.79 -2.39
C MET A 204 21.82 1.31 -3.83
N LEU A 205 21.90 2.61 -4.00
CA LEU A 205 21.79 3.30 -5.29
C LEU A 205 23.17 3.70 -5.79
N ARG A 206 23.44 3.41 -7.06
CA ARG A 206 24.68 3.85 -7.71
C ARG A 206 24.60 5.33 -8.08
N SER A 207 25.58 6.09 -7.65
CA SER A 207 25.76 7.50 -8.03
C SER A 207 27.14 7.71 -8.66
N ARG A 208 27.34 8.86 -9.26
CA ARG A 208 28.67 9.25 -9.79
C ARG A 208 29.76 9.29 -8.71
N LYS A 209 29.38 9.41 -7.44
CA LYS A 209 30.28 9.49 -6.27
C LYS A 209 30.41 8.17 -5.50
N GLY A 210 29.85 7.09 -6.02
CA GLY A 210 29.80 5.78 -5.35
C GLY A 210 28.38 5.35 -5.01
N GLU A 211 28.25 4.34 -4.14
CA GLU A 211 26.96 3.86 -3.68
C GLU A 211 26.43 4.73 -2.53
N VAL A 212 25.13 5.01 -2.55
CA VAL A 212 24.40 5.76 -1.52
C VAL A 212 23.22 4.93 -1.06
N ALA A 213 23.07 4.78 0.25
CA ALA A 213 21.90 4.09 0.82
C ALA A 213 20.68 5.01 0.73
N PHE A 214 19.58 4.49 0.18
CA PHE A 214 18.26 5.09 0.22
C PHE A 214 17.44 4.37 1.31
N ASP A 215 17.28 5.00 2.47
CA ASP A 215 16.70 4.44 3.68
C ASP A 215 15.73 5.39 4.40
N LEU A 216 15.37 6.50 3.75
CA LEU A 216 14.47 7.52 4.29
C LEU A 216 13.33 7.80 3.31
N ASP A 217 12.10 7.82 3.81
CA ASP A 217 10.92 8.21 3.02
C ASP A 217 11.08 9.65 2.52
N GLU A 218 10.98 9.87 1.19
CA GLU A 218 11.28 11.19 0.58
C GLU A 218 10.10 12.16 0.58
N HIS A 219 8.86 11.65 0.70
CA HIS A 219 7.67 12.42 0.29
C HIS A 219 7.22 13.44 1.33
N PHE A 220 7.36 13.17 2.62
CA PHE A 220 6.83 14.06 3.66
C PHE A 220 7.54 15.42 3.66
N ARG A 221 6.77 16.45 3.98
CA ARG A 221 7.24 17.83 4.03
C ARG A 221 7.49 18.22 5.48
N PRO A 222 8.75 18.39 5.90
CA PRO A 222 9.07 18.85 7.25
C PRO A 222 8.43 20.22 7.54
N SER A 223 7.94 20.38 8.76
CA SER A 223 7.32 21.64 9.21
C SER A 223 6.14 22.12 8.36
N CYS A 224 5.39 21.20 7.75
CA CYS A 224 4.20 21.52 6.97
C CYS A 224 3.17 22.28 7.81
N SER A 225 2.65 23.39 7.29
CA SER A 225 1.69 24.25 7.99
C SER A 225 0.38 24.44 7.21
N LEU A 226 -0.67 24.82 7.93
CA LEU A 226 -1.95 25.18 7.30
C LEU A 226 -1.81 26.39 6.36
N GLU A 227 -0.94 27.34 6.73
CA GLU A 227 -0.68 28.52 5.91
C GLU A 227 -0.07 28.14 4.55
N ASP A 228 0.82 27.17 4.52
CA ASP A 228 1.42 26.70 3.28
C ASP A 228 0.42 25.97 2.40
N LEU A 229 -0.41 25.11 2.99
CA LEU A 229 -1.44 24.38 2.24
C LEU A 229 -2.55 25.31 1.73
N ALA A 230 -2.93 26.33 2.47
CA ALA A 230 -3.93 27.31 2.07
C ALA A 230 -3.57 28.07 0.78
N LYS A 231 -2.26 28.23 0.48
CA LYS A 231 -1.74 28.89 -0.75
C LYS A 231 -1.95 28.03 -2.01
N LEU A 232 -2.20 26.71 -1.85
CA LEU A 232 -2.31 25.78 -2.98
C LEU A 232 -3.66 25.92 -3.67
N LYS A 233 -3.61 25.93 -5.01
CA LYS A 233 -4.82 25.98 -5.84
C LYS A 233 -5.48 24.60 -5.94
N PRO A 234 -6.81 24.53 -6.09
CA PRO A 234 -7.49 23.29 -6.43
C PRO A 234 -6.90 22.63 -7.69
N ALA A 235 -6.73 21.31 -7.64
CA ALA A 235 -6.06 20.56 -8.70
C ALA A 235 -7.03 20.02 -9.77
N PHE A 236 -8.26 19.70 -9.39
CA PHE A 236 -9.22 18.98 -10.25
C PHE A 236 -10.43 19.81 -10.66
N ILE A 237 -10.97 20.61 -9.77
CA ILE A 237 -12.08 21.54 -10.04
C ILE A 237 -11.58 22.96 -9.82
N LYS A 238 -11.56 23.78 -10.89
CA LYS A 238 -10.98 25.12 -10.83
C LYS A 238 -11.73 26.07 -9.90
N GLU A 239 -13.06 26.04 -9.97
CA GLU A 239 -13.94 26.91 -9.18
C GLU A 239 -14.53 26.13 -8.00
N ASN A 240 -14.29 26.60 -6.78
CA ASN A 240 -14.76 25.97 -5.54
C ASN A 240 -14.25 24.52 -5.29
N GLY A 241 -13.22 24.06 -6.00
CA GLY A 241 -12.57 22.80 -5.72
C GLY A 241 -11.85 22.82 -4.37
N THR A 242 -11.76 21.68 -3.73
CA THR A 242 -11.20 21.52 -2.38
C THR A 242 -9.93 20.66 -2.34
N VAL A 243 -9.77 19.77 -3.32
CA VAL A 243 -8.63 18.85 -3.41
C VAL A 243 -7.44 19.54 -4.07
N THR A 244 -6.29 19.49 -3.42
CA THR A 244 -5.04 20.12 -3.88
C THR A 244 -3.89 19.11 -3.87
N ALA A 245 -2.75 19.48 -4.44
CA ALA A 245 -1.52 18.71 -4.34
C ALA A 245 -0.98 18.58 -2.89
N GLY A 246 -1.51 19.34 -1.94
CA GLY A 246 -1.12 19.31 -0.54
C GLY A 246 -1.98 18.40 0.33
N ASN A 247 -3.21 18.09 -0.10
CA ASN A 247 -4.16 17.27 0.63
C ASN A 247 -4.58 15.99 -0.14
N ALA A 248 -3.77 15.60 -1.12
CA ALA A 248 -3.85 14.35 -1.86
C ALA A 248 -2.53 13.57 -1.70
N SER A 249 -2.58 12.26 -1.85
CA SER A 249 -1.38 11.42 -1.87
C SER A 249 -0.51 11.71 -3.09
N GLY A 250 0.77 11.40 -2.99
CA GLY A 250 1.71 11.52 -4.10
C GLY A 250 1.67 10.35 -5.06
N ILE A 251 2.44 10.49 -6.14
CA ILE A 251 2.85 9.43 -7.07
C ILE A 251 4.20 8.95 -6.58
N ASN A 252 4.36 7.65 -6.31
CA ASN A 252 5.48 7.16 -5.53
C ASN A 252 5.98 5.79 -6.01
N ASP A 253 7.17 5.43 -5.54
CA ASP A 253 7.90 4.22 -5.89
C ASP A 253 8.29 3.48 -4.61
N ALA A 254 7.97 2.20 -4.47
CA ALA A 254 8.39 1.38 -3.32
C ALA A 254 8.07 -0.11 -3.50
N ALA A 255 8.60 -0.93 -2.59
CA ALA A 255 8.23 -2.33 -2.43
C ALA A 255 8.14 -2.73 -0.95
N ALA A 256 7.35 -3.77 -0.67
CA ALA A 256 7.28 -4.42 0.64
C ALA A 256 7.01 -5.91 0.50
N ALA A 257 7.48 -6.70 1.47
CA ALA A 257 7.24 -8.13 1.53
C ALA A 257 7.01 -8.60 2.97
N LEU A 258 6.17 -9.62 3.12
CA LEU A 258 5.88 -10.32 4.36
C LEU A 258 6.03 -11.82 4.12
N VAL A 259 6.59 -12.54 5.08
CA VAL A 259 6.55 -14.00 5.12
C VAL A 259 5.37 -14.43 5.97
N LEU A 260 4.43 -15.14 5.33
CA LEU A 260 3.26 -15.74 5.95
C LEU A 260 3.51 -17.23 6.18
N MET A 261 3.02 -17.75 7.29
CA MET A 261 3.22 -19.17 7.64
C MET A 261 1.98 -19.72 8.35
N GLU A 262 1.74 -21.00 8.18
CA GLU A 262 0.80 -21.73 9.04
C GLU A 262 1.32 -21.72 10.48
N ARG A 263 0.45 -21.37 11.44
CA ARG A 263 0.86 -21.13 12.83
C ARG A 263 1.57 -22.31 13.48
N LYS A 264 1.10 -23.53 13.27
CA LYS A 264 1.73 -24.73 13.84
C LYS A 264 3.14 -24.95 13.29
N VAL A 265 3.31 -24.70 11.99
CA VAL A 265 4.62 -24.80 11.34
C VAL A 265 5.58 -23.75 11.89
N ALA A 266 5.11 -22.52 12.12
CA ALA A 266 5.91 -21.47 12.75
C ALA A 266 6.37 -21.89 14.15
N LEU A 267 5.46 -22.40 14.98
CA LEU A 267 5.78 -22.87 16.33
C LEU A 267 6.73 -24.08 16.35
N GLN A 268 6.52 -25.04 15.45
CA GLN A 268 7.41 -26.21 15.30
C GLN A 268 8.85 -25.81 14.90
N ARG A 269 8.98 -24.71 14.16
CA ARG A 269 10.29 -24.13 13.77
C ARG A 269 10.88 -23.23 14.86
N GLY A 270 10.22 -23.03 15.99
CA GLY A 270 10.67 -22.16 17.08
C GLY A 270 10.61 -20.67 16.74
N LEU A 271 9.84 -20.29 15.70
CA LEU A 271 9.70 -18.91 15.28
C LEU A 271 8.70 -18.18 16.18
N GLN A 272 8.94 -16.87 16.37
CA GLN A 272 8.05 -15.97 17.11
C GLN A 272 7.28 -15.12 16.09
N PRO A 273 5.99 -15.41 15.83
CA PRO A 273 5.22 -14.63 14.87
C PRO A 273 4.96 -13.20 15.39
N MET A 274 5.01 -12.22 14.50
CA MET A 274 4.66 -10.83 14.79
C MET A 274 3.16 -10.67 15.08
N ALA A 275 2.33 -11.31 14.25
CA ALA A 275 0.88 -11.22 14.34
C ALA A 275 0.21 -12.40 13.61
N ARG A 276 -1.10 -12.62 13.87
CA ARG A 276 -1.95 -13.48 13.06
C ARG A 276 -2.96 -12.66 12.25
N LEU A 277 -3.32 -13.12 11.08
CA LEU A 277 -4.45 -12.61 10.31
C LEU A 277 -5.75 -13.12 10.94
N VAL A 278 -6.54 -12.21 11.50
CA VAL A 278 -7.81 -12.54 12.17
C VAL A 278 -8.94 -12.66 11.18
N ALA A 279 -9.12 -11.63 10.35
CA ALA A 279 -10.17 -11.55 9.34
C ALA A 279 -9.79 -10.60 8.22
N TYR A 280 -10.44 -10.78 7.06
CA TYR A 280 -10.39 -9.83 5.96
C TYR A 280 -11.76 -9.76 5.26
N ALA A 281 -12.00 -8.66 4.58
CA ALA A 281 -13.20 -8.47 3.78
C ALA A 281 -12.98 -7.51 2.61
N HIS A 282 -13.86 -7.63 1.63
CA HIS A 282 -13.96 -6.77 0.47
C HIS A 282 -15.37 -6.19 0.36
N ALA A 283 -15.46 -5.01 -0.24
CA ALA A 283 -16.76 -4.40 -0.55
C ALA A 283 -16.69 -3.65 -1.87
N GLY A 284 -17.81 -3.57 -2.56
CA GLY A 284 -18.04 -2.66 -3.68
C GLY A 284 -18.88 -1.47 -3.19
N VAL A 285 -18.66 -0.32 -3.81
CA VAL A 285 -19.41 0.93 -3.62
C VAL A 285 -19.57 1.62 -4.97
N ASP A 286 -20.40 2.66 -5.04
CA ASP A 286 -20.51 3.49 -6.24
C ASP A 286 -19.13 4.04 -6.65
N PRO A 287 -18.67 3.81 -7.89
CA PRO A 287 -17.38 4.28 -8.39
C PRO A 287 -17.16 5.79 -8.22
N GLN A 288 -18.22 6.60 -8.32
CA GLN A 288 -18.15 8.06 -8.13
C GLN A 288 -17.69 8.47 -6.72
N TYR A 289 -17.85 7.56 -5.76
CA TYR A 289 -17.48 7.72 -4.36
C TYR A 289 -16.54 6.61 -3.90
N MET A 290 -15.60 6.19 -4.76
CA MET A 290 -14.70 5.06 -4.49
C MET A 290 -13.99 5.16 -3.13
N GLY A 291 -13.72 6.39 -2.67
CA GLY A 291 -13.01 6.66 -1.43
C GLY A 291 -13.69 6.17 -0.17
N ILE A 292 -15.02 5.88 -0.20
CA ILE A 292 -15.73 5.32 0.96
C ILE A 292 -15.70 3.78 0.99
N GLY A 293 -15.08 3.12 0.02
CA GLY A 293 -14.94 1.65 0.00
C GLY A 293 -14.42 1.02 1.30
N PRO A 294 -13.49 1.67 2.06
CA PRO A 294 -13.06 1.20 3.37
C PRO A 294 -14.19 1.02 4.38
N VAL A 295 -15.25 1.82 4.33
CA VAL A 295 -16.36 1.76 5.31
C VAL A 295 -17.03 0.39 5.33
N PRO A 296 -17.69 -0.06 4.24
CA PRO A 296 -18.33 -1.38 4.25
C PRO A 296 -17.32 -2.54 4.30
N ALA A 297 -16.09 -2.37 3.81
CA ALA A 297 -15.06 -3.41 3.92
C ALA A 297 -14.64 -3.62 5.38
N THR A 298 -14.40 -2.54 6.14
CA THR A 298 -14.05 -2.59 7.55
C THR A 298 -15.19 -3.16 8.39
N GLN A 299 -16.43 -2.72 8.19
CA GLN A 299 -17.59 -3.25 8.90
C GLN A 299 -17.72 -4.77 8.73
N LYS A 300 -17.55 -5.26 7.50
CA LYS A 300 -17.56 -6.71 7.22
C LYS A 300 -16.38 -7.45 7.87
N ALA A 301 -15.19 -6.86 7.91
CA ALA A 301 -14.02 -7.47 8.54
C ALA A 301 -14.18 -7.54 10.06
N LEU A 302 -14.65 -6.47 10.70
CA LEU A 302 -14.96 -6.43 12.13
C LEU A 302 -16.03 -7.45 12.52
N LEU A 303 -17.11 -7.53 11.75
CA LEU A 303 -18.16 -8.54 11.98
C LEU A 303 -17.60 -9.97 11.93
N LYS A 304 -16.76 -10.29 10.94
CA LYS A 304 -16.10 -11.61 10.84
C LYS A 304 -15.15 -11.88 11.99
N ALA A 305 -14.48 -10.85 12.52
CA ALA A 305 -13.57 -10.97 13.63
C ALA A 305 -14.28 -11.05 15.00
N GLY A 306 -15.57 -10.69 15.05
CA GLY A 306 -16.30 -10.52 16.31
C GLY A 306 -15.79 -9.32 17.13
N LEU A 307 -15.29 -8.28 16.43
CA LEU A 307 -14.71 -7.09 17.03
C LEU A 307 -15.51 -5.83 16.67
N THR A 308 -15.24 -4.78 17.41
CA THR A 308 -15.73 -3.41 17.19
C THR A 308 -14.56 -2.47 16.90
N VAL A 309 -14.83 -1.26 16.47
CA VAL A 309 -13.77 -0.23 16.26
C VAL A 309 -13.04 0.11 17.56
N ASN A 310 -13.67 -0.05 18.72
CA ASN A 310 -13.08 0.25 20.02
C ASN A 310 -11.99 -0.76 20.43
N ASP A 311 -12.04 -1.97 19.87
CA ASP A 311 -11.05 -3.02 20.15
C ASP A 311 -9.73 -2.79 19.39
N LEU A 312 -9.72 -1.88 18.41
CA LEU A 312 -8.56 -1.58 17.59
C LEU A 312 -7.58 -0.64 18.33
N ASP A 313 -6.29 -0.96 18.28
CA ASP A 313 -5.22 -0.13 18.87
C ASP A 313 -4.47 0.66 17.80
N VAL A 314 -4.31 0.10 16.58
CA VAL A 314 -3.69 0.73 15.44
C VAL A 314 -4.60 0.62 14.23
N ILE A 315 -4.77 1.71 13.50
CA ILE A 315 -5.57 1.76 12.27
C ILE A 315 -4.70 2.40 11.18
N GLU A 316 -4.32 1.60 10.18
CA GLU A 316 -3.71 2.09 8.96
C GLU A 316 -4.79 2.15 7.87
N ALA A 317 -5.37 3.32 7.72
CA ALA A 317 -6.34 3.65 6.67
C ALA A 317 -5.65 4.51 5.62
N ASN A 318 -5.46 4.01 4.40
CA ASN A 318 -4.71 4.74 3.38
C ASN A 318 -5.36 6.10 3.08
N GLU A 319 -4.53 7.14 3.07
CA GLU A 319 -4.91 8.52 2.76
C GLU A 319 -4.68 8.79 1.26
N ALA A 320 -5.51 8.21 0.39
CA ALA A 320 -5.43 8.54 -1.03
C ALA A 320 -5.76 10.04 -1.28
N PHE A 321 -6.74 10.54 -0.54
CA PHE A 321 -7.16 11.95 -0.50
C PHE A 321 -7.64 12.29 0.91
N ALA A 322 -7.37 13.50 1.39
CA ALA A 322 -7.84 13.92 2.71
C ALA A 322 -9.36 13.91 2.83
N ALA A 323 -10.09 14.30 1.77
CA ALA A 323 -11.56 14.24 1.74
C ALA A 323 -12.07 12.83 2.03
N GLN A 324 -11.47 11.82 1.38
CA GLN A 324 -11.79 10.41 1.58
C GLN A 324 -11.44 9.96 3.00
N ALA A 325 -10.25 10.31 3.50
CA ALA A 325 -9.79 9.90 4.83
C ALA A 325 -10.68 10.48 5.94
N CYS A 326 -11.09 11.75 5.83
CA CYS A 326 -12.06 12.40 6.74
C CYS A 326 -13.40 11.66 6.75
N ALA A 327 -13.95 11.34 5.55
CA ALA A 327 -15.23 10.64 5.43
C ALA A 327 -15.17 9.25 6.07
N VAL A 328 -14.14 8.47 5.78
CA VAL A 328 -13.95 7.11 6.34
C VAL A 328 -13.81 7.15 7.86
N THR A 329 -12.99 8.05 8.40
CA THR A 329 -12.80 8.21 9.85
C THR A 329 -14.11 8.54 10.55
N ARG A 330 -14.90 9.45 9.98
CA ARG A 330 -16.19 9.86 10.52
C ARG A 330 -17.24 8.74 10.45
N ASP A 331 -17.41 8.12 9.28
CA ASP A 331 -18.49 7.14 9.05
C ASP A 331 -18.26 5.83 9.82
N LEU A 332 -17.01 5.49 10.12
CA LEU A 332 -16.65 4.36 10.98
C LEU A 332 -16.57 4.71 12.47
N GLY A 333 -16.62 5.99 12.83
CA GLY A 333 -16.43 6.43 14.23
C GLY A 333 -15.05 6.10 14.78
N LEU A 334 -13.99 6.20 13.93
CA LEU A 334 -12.64 5.87 14.34
C LEU A 334 -12.05 6.96 15.25
N ASP A 335 -11.29 6.53 16.25
CA ASP A 335 -10.48 7.44 17.06
C ASP A 335 -9.32 8.02 16.23
N PRO A 336 -9.30 9.34 15.94
CA PRO A 336 -8.27 9.95 15.12
C PRO A 336 -6.83 9.77 15.66
N VAL A 337 -6.67 9.54 16.96
CA VAL A 337 -5.35 9.29 17.58
C VAL A 337 -4.78 7.94 17.13
N LYS A 338 -5.65 6.94 16.95
CA LYS A 338 -5.28 5.59 16.54
C LYS A 338 -5.15 5.44 15.00
N VAL A 339 -5.71 6.40 14.23
CA VAL A 339 -5.67 6.37 12.76
C VAL A 339 -4.36 6.97 12.25
N ASN A 340 -3.61 6.18 11.49
CA ASN A 340 -2.35 6.59 10.84
C ASN A 340 -1.38 7.30 11.81
N PRO A 341 -1.03 6.71 12.96
CA PRO A 341 -0.29 7.40 14.02
C PRO A 341 1.09 7.91 13.58
N ASN A 342 1.63 7.37 12.50
CA ASN A 342 2.93 7.71 11.93
C ASN A 342 2.86 8.27 10.50
N GLY A 343 1.73 8.91 10.13
CA GLY A 343 1.48 9.37 8.77
C GLY A 343 1.04 8.26 7.82
N SER A 344 0.56 8.62 6.63
CA SER A 344 0.07 7.65 5.63
C SER A 344 0.22 8.22 4.20
N GLY A 345 -0.68 7.90 3.27
CA GLY A 345 -0.55 8.20 1.85
C GLY A 345 -0.25 9.64 1.50
N ILE A 346 -0.82 10.62 2.21
CA ILE A 346 -0.57 12.05 1.96
C ILE A 346 0.87 12.43 2.30
N SER A 347 1.38 11.97 3.43
CA SER A 347 2.72 12.33 3.89
C SER A 347 3.81 11.38 3.41
N LEU A 348 3.56 10.08 3.43
CA LEU A 348 4.58 9.08 3.08
C LEU A 348 4.54 8.68 1.62
N GLY A 349 3.37 8.80 0.97
CA GLY A 349 3.19 8.44 -0.43
C GLY A 349 2.31 7.21 -0.67
N HIS A 350 1.89 7.02 -1.94
CA HIS A 350 0.95 5.97 -2.33
C HIS A 350 1.40 5.24 -3.61
N PRO A 351 2.45 4.41 -3.55
CA PRO A 351 2.81 3.53 -4.66
C PRO A 351 1.74 2.43 -4.79
N ILE A 352 0.79 2.63 -5.72
CA ILE A 352 -0.54 1.96 -5.72
C ILE A 352 -0.50 0.46 -5.50
N GLY A 353 0.30 -0.29 -6.24
CA GLY A 353 0.38 -1.75 -6.11
C GLY A 353 1.07 -2.24 -4.83
N ALA A 354 1.92 -1.40 -4.23
CA ALA A 354 2.68 -1.73 -3.03
C ALA A 354 2.01 -1.29 -1.72
N THR A 355 1.15 -0.26 -1.77
CA THR A 355 0.64 0.43 -0.57
C THR A 355 0.04 -0.51 0.46
N GLY A 356 -0.77 -1.50 0.05
CA GLY A 356 -1.40 -2.41 1.00
C GLY A 356 -0.40 -3.23 1.80
N ALA A 357 0.72 -3.63 1.19
CA ALA A 357 1.80 -4.31 1.90
C ALA A 357 2.60 -3.34 2.78
N LEU A 358 2.89 -2.13 2.29
CA LEU A 358 3.61 -1.09 3.04
C LEU A 358 2.91 -0.71 4.33
N ILE A 359 1.61 -0.39 4.27
CA ILE A 359 0.85 0.00 5.47
C ILE A 359 0.58 -1.19 6.39
N THR A 360 0.57 -2.44 5.87
CA THR A 360 0.55 -3.63 6.73
C THR A 360 1.86 -3.75 7.51
N VAL A 361 3.02 -3.58 6.86
CA VAL A 361 4.32 -3.53 7.57
C VAL A 361 4.29 -2.47 8.66
N LYS A 362 3.87 -1.24 8.34
CA LYS A 362 3.76 -0.14 9.32
C LYS A 362 2.85 -0.51 10.50
N ALA A 363 1.68 -1.08 10.23
CA ALA A 363 0.71 -1.48 11.26
C ALA A 363 1.32 -2.50 12.23
N LEU A 364 2.03 -3.51 11.72
CA LEU A 364 2.63 -4.56 12.53
C LEU A 364 3.74 -4.03 13.44
N TYR A 365 4.63 -3.19 12.91
CA TYR A 365 5.70 -2.57 13.73
C TYR A 365 5.15 -1.59 14.76
N GLU A 366 4.13 -0.80 14.41
CA GLU A 366 3.49 0.10 15.36
C GLU A 366 2.77 -0.66 16.46
N LEU A 367 2.06 -1.74 16.11
CA LEU A 367 1.37 -2.59 17.06
C LEU A 367 2.35 -3.22 18.08
N GLN A 368 3.55 -3.62 17.62
CA GLN A 368 4.62 -4.08 18.50
C GLN A 368 5.16 -2.95 19.38
N ARG A 369 5.43 -1.78 18.78
CA ARG A 369 5.99 -0.62 19.48
C ARG A 369 5.13 -0.16 20.66
N ILE A 370 3.80 -0.12 20.46
CA ILE A 370 2.85 0.32 21.52
C ILE A 370 2.33 -0.82 22.39
N GLN A 371 2.77 -2.06 22.14
CA GLN A 371 2.26 -3.28 22.79
C GLN A 371 0.73 -3.43 22.65
N GLY A 372 0.16 -2.90 21.56
CA GLY A 372 -1.26 -3.03 21.24
C GLY A 372 -1.62 -4.45 20.81
N ARG A 373 -2.91 -4.75 20.72
CA ARG A 373 -3.41 -6.09 20.40
C ARG A 373 -3.90 -6.20 18.96
N TYR A 374 -4.77 -5.29 18.51
CA TYR A 374 -5.41 -5.38 17.21
C TYR A 374 -5.04 -4.21 16.29
N ALA A 375 -4.69 -4.53 15.06
CA ALA A 375 -4.51 -3.55 13.99
C ALA A 375 -5.50 -3.77 12.86
N LEU A 376 -6.08 -2.69 12.35
CA LEU A 376 -6.84 -2.64 11.10
C LEU A 376 -5.98 -2.05 9.99
N VAL A 377 -5.97 -2.69 8.83
CA VAL A 377 -5.41 -2.17 7.59
C VAL A 377 -6.53 -2.09 6.56
N THR A 378 -6.77 -0.90 6.01
CA THR A 378 -7.86 -0.69 5.05
C THR A 378 -7.50 0.38 4.01
N MET A 379 -8.13 0.29 2.84
CA MET A 379 -7.94 1.26 1.77
C MET A 379 -9.09 1.27 0.78
N CYS A 380 -9.30 2.43 0.18
CA CYS A 380 -10.15 2.60 -1.00
C CYS A 380 -9.43 2.09 -2.26
N ILE A 381 -10.20 1.77 -3.27
CA ILE A 381 -9.73 1.19 -4.53
C ILE A 381 -10.49 1.84 -5.68
N GLY A 382 -9.80 2.31 -6.68
CA GLY A 382 -10.39 2.84 -7.90
C GLY A 382 -11.41 1.88 -8.52
N GLY A 383 -12.45 2.42 -9.15
CA GLY A 383 -13.58 1.65 -9.67
C GLY A 383 -14.62 1.29 -8.60
N GLY A 384 -14.58 1.90 -7.41
CA GLY A 384 -15.60 1.76 -6.38
C GLY A 384 -15.48 0.51 -5.52
N GLN A 385 -14.32 0.26 -4.91
CA GLN A 385 -14.09 -0.89 -4.05
C GLN A 385 -13.38 -0.51 -2.74
N GLY A 386 -13.39 -1.42 -1.78
CA GLY A 386 -12.62 -1.36 -0.56
C GLY A 386 -12.14 -2.74 -0.11
N ILE A 387 -11.03 -2.77 0.61
CA ILE A 387 -10.48 -3.96 1.26
C ILE A 387 -10.08 -3.61 2.69
N ALA A 388 -10.27 -4.56 3.61
CA ALA A 388 -9.86 -4.43 5.00
C ALA A 388 -9.31 -5.76 5.52
N ALA A 389 -8.30 -5.70 6.36
CA ALA A 389 -7.75 -6.85 7.08
C ALA A 389 -7.46 -6.47 8.53
N ILE A 390 -7.68 -7.42 9.44
CA ILE A 390 -7.45 -7.26 10.88
C ILE A 390 -6.37 -8.24 11.30
N PHE A 391 -5.37 -7.72 11.99
CA PHE A 391 -4.25 -8.47 12.54
C PHE A 391 -4.25 -8.39 14.06
N GLU A 392 -3.90 -9.50 14.71
CA GLU A 392 -3.71 -9.58 16.16
C GLU A 392 -2.24 -9.85 16.45
N ARG A 393 -1.62 -9.01 17.29
CA ARG A 393 -0.24 -9.22 17.75
C ARG A 393 -0.13 -10.51 18.57
N LEU A 394 0.95 -11.24 18.34
CA LEU A 394 1.29 -12.47 19.05
C LEU A 394 2.65 -12.25 19.77
N GLY A 395 2.65 -12.20 21.06
CA GLY A 395 3.86 -11.99 21.89
C GLY A 395 3.99 -10.59 22.44
#